data_badc31f02e6993ed052cb280836800b2
#
_entry.id   badc31f02e6993ed052cb280836800b2
#
_cell.length_a   1.000
_cell.length_b   1.000
_cell.length_c   1.000
_cell.angle_alpha   90.00
_cell.angle_beta   90.00
_cell.angle_gamma   90.00
#
_symmetry.space_group_name_H-M   'P 1'
#
loop_
_entity.id
_entity.type
_entity.pdbx_description
1 polymer ?
#
loop_
_entity_poly.entity_id
_entity_poly.type
_entity_poly.pdbx_seq_one_letter_code
_entity_poly.pdbx_strand_id
1 'polypeptide(L)'
;MERDRFGNPHSPGVPYARGSIITSTQDDLAKLRIAWQHIQERCDPDDPSAVFNLSGLERGMPPIQVAPELLDDEIAPALCGEHLTALALDHLGGDPEIHDALIMNRQTAAILAATLVMAKPGDTIIGVSPTYSHPCVVRAAARAGAKFIDTVGHAAFRDAMEQQERPPLVALTRLAVSYEILPQEDIFKIVDLAKARGARILVDDAGGARVGPAIFDQPKSLEFGVDVVSTGLDKYGTIGPRLGVLAGTRDIVAEIRACAFELGAEARPMLYPAVIQSLEQYDPQRVRDLVSTTKEVAEALKTRLGNRVAETPVTAQLLGEDILEMAMERAGAAEPAIMPYEATAALAMILLRDHGILTVHFAGMPPGTGALLIKFLPPETLDRFGGAAKFADAIDQSLDSLSEVIDDSTEIRKLLLNAKVSSPDSE
;
A
#
# COMPACT_ATOMS: atom_id res chain seq x y z
N MET A 1 11.02 6.48 -20.66
CA MET A 1 9.71 6.40 -20.00
C MET A 1 9.21 4.99 -20.21
N GLU A 2 8.97 4.25 -19.13
CA GLU A 2 8.45 2.88 -19.20
C GLU A 2 7.07 2.86 -19.84
N ARG A 3 6.73 1.74 -20.46
CA ARG A 3 5.45 1.54 -21.17
C ARG A 3 4.84 0.22 -20.75
N ASP A 4 3.50 0.17 -20.75
CA ASP A 4 2.74 -1.08 -20.62
C ASP A 4 2.82 -1.92 -21.93
N ARG A 5 2.27 -3.13 -21.90
CA ARG A 5 2.26 -4.04 -23.08
C ARG A 5 1.46 -3.50 -24.28
N PHE A 6 0.57 -2.55 -24.05
CA PHE A 6 -0.19 -1.85 -25.10
C PHE A 6 0.53 -0.61 -25.64
N GLY A 7 1.76 -0.34 -25.17
CA GLY A 7 2.59 0.76 -25.62
C GLY A 7 2.29 2.11 -24.96
N ASN A 8 1.42 2.16 -23.96
CA ASN A 8 1.07 3.39 -23.27
C ASN A 8 2.16 3.79 -22.27
N PRO A 9 2.64 5.06 -22.25
CA PRO A 9 3.65 5.50 -21.30
C PRO A 9 3.11 5.55 -19.89
N HIS A 10 3.93 5.12 -18.91
CA HIS A 10 3.57 5.25 -17.50
C HIS A 10 3.37 6.73 -17.13
N SER A 11 2.38 6.98 -16.31
CA SER A 11 2.07 8.34 -15.83
C SER A 11 3.03 8.77 -14.73
N PRO A 12 3.37 10.06 -14.60
CA PRO A 12 4.29 10.54 -13.58
C PRO A 12 3.88 10.13 -12.16
N GLY A 13 4.82 9.52 -11.42
CA GLY A 13 4.65 9.16 -10.01
C GLY A 13 3.79 7.93 -9.74
N VAL A 14 3.43 7.16 -10.77
CA VAL A 14 2.78 5.85 -10.66
C VAL A 14 3.36 4.87 -11.69
N PRO A 15 3.41 3.56 -11.42
CA PRO A 15 4.00 2.55 -12.33
C PRO A 15 2.97 1.98 -13.31
N TYR A 16 2.10 2.83 -13.88
CA TYR A 16 1.09 2.45 -14.86
C TYR A 16 0.65 3.65 -15.70
N ALA A 17 0.10 3.39 -16.87
CA ALA A 17 -0.53 4.41 -17.70
C ALA A 17 -1.91 4.78 -17.14
N ARG A 18 -2.24 6.07 -17.07
CA ARG A 18 -3.58 6.54 -16.80
C ARG A 18 -4.35 6.71 -18.12
N GLY A 19 -5.62 6.36 -18.10
CA GLY A 19 -6.50 6.45 -19.25
C GLY A 19 -7.25 7.79 -19.36
N SER A 20 -8.29 7.78 -20.17
CA SER A 20 -9.19 8.93 -20.36
C SER A 20 -10.30 9.01 -19.31
N ILE A 21 -10.51 7.95 -18.53
CA ILE A 21 -11.56 7.87 -17.50
C ILE A 21 -10.98 8.24 -16.14
N ILE A 22 -9.90 7.58 -15.72
CA ILE A 22 -9.22 7.86 -14.46
C ILE A 22 -7.89 8.56 -14.75
N THR A 23 -7.95 9.87 -14.91
CA THR A 23 -6.80 10.71 -15.31
C THR A 23 -5.96 11.19 -14.13
N SER A 24 -6.55 11.24 -12.93
CA SER A 24 -5.97 11.90 -11.76
C SER A 24 -6.33 11.19 -10.44
N THR A 25 -5.68 11.59 -9.35
CA THR A 25 -6.06 11.17 -8.00
C THR A 25 -7.47 11.66 -7.62
N GLN A 26 -7.96 12.75 -8.23
CA GLN A 26 -9.32 13.23 -8.01
C GLN A 26 -10.35 12.22 -8.56
N ASP A 27 -10.07 11.64 -9.72
CA ASP A 27 -10.92 10.58 -10.30
C ASP A 27 -10.86 9.30 -9.47
N ASP A 28 -9.67 8.95 -8.92
CA ASP A 28 -9.54 7.85 -7.96
C ASP A 28 -10.43 8.05 -6.72
N LEU A 29 -10.53 9.30 -6.21
CA LEU A 29 -11.42 9.62 -5.09
C LEU A 29 -12.89 9.60 -5.49
N ALA A 30 -13.23 10.00 -6.72
CA ALA A 30 -14.59 9.89 -7.25
C ALA A 30 -15.00 8.41 -7.36
N LYS A 31 -14.14 7.56 -7.92
CA LYS A 31 -14.32 6.10 -7.95
C LYS A 31 -14.55 5.51 -6.55
N LEU A 32 -13.81 5.95 -5.54
CA LEU A 32 -14.01 5.49 -4.17
C LEU A 32 -15.40 5.85 -3.63
N ARG A 33 -15.97 7.01 -4.00
CA ARG A 33 -17.34 7.37 -3.62
C ARG A 33 -18.38 6.43 -4.22
N ILE A 34 -18.17 6.00 -5.46
CA ILE A 34 -19.05 4.98 -6.09
C ILE A 34 -18.93 3.65 -5.37
N ALA A 35 -17.72 3.23 -4.99
CA ALA A 35 -17.54 2.04 -4.17
C ALA A 35 -18.30 2.13 -2.83
N TRP A 36 -18.31 3.30 -2.17
CA TRP A 36 -19.09 3.50 -0.94
C TRP A 36 -20.60 3.43 -1.18
N GLN A 37 -21.11 3.90 -2.32
CA GLN A 37 -22.53 3.74 -2.69
C GLN A 37 -22.89 2.25 -2.81
N HIS A 38 -22.08 1.45 -3.50
CA HIS A 38 -22.29 0.00 -3.57
C HIS A 38 -22.26 -0.68 -2.21
N ILE A 39 -21.38 -0.25 -1.29
CA ILE A 39 -21.39 -0.74 0.09
C ILE A 39 -22.70 -0.38 0.79
N GLN A 40 -23.19 0.86 0.65
CA GLN A 40 -24.46 1.31 1.23
C GLN A 40 -25.67 0.55 0.67
N GLU A 41 -25.68 0.25 -0.63
CA GLU A 41 -26.75 -0.51 -1.29
C GLU A 41 -26.78 -1.98 -0.84
N ARG A 42 -25.64 -2.54 -0.44
CA ARG A 42 -25.52 -3.95 -0.01
C ARG A 42 -25.71 -4.18 1.47
N CYS A 43 -25.41 -3.20 2.29
CA CYS A 43 -25.37 -3.35 3.74
C CYS A 43 -26.54 -2.66 4.43
N ASP A 44 -27.13 -3.33 5.41
CA ASP A 44 -27.87 -2.65 6.45
C ASP A 44 -26.87 -1.93 7.36
N PRO A 45 -27.12 -0.68 7.82
CA PRO A 45 -26.23 0.00 8.77
C PRO A 45 -25.94 -0.80 10.04
N ASP A 46 -26.89 -1.63 10.48
CA ASP A 46 -26.77 -2.47 11.67
C ASP A 46 -26.13 -3.84 11.36
N ASP A 47 -26.04 -4.25 10.08
CA ASP A 47 -25.42 -5.50 9.63
C ASP A 47 -24.57 -5.33 8.35
N PRO A 48 -23.28 -4.98 8.47
CA PRO A 48 -22.41 -4.85 7.33
C PRO A 48 -21.85 -6.18 6.81
N SER A 49 -22.42 -7.33 7.20
CA SER A 49 -21.88 -8.67 6.87
C SER A 49 -21.94 -9.05 5.39
N ALA A 50 -22.71 -8.29 4.56
CA ALA A 50 -22.80 -8.48 3.13
C ALA A 50 -21.56 -8.01 2.34
N VAL A 51 -20.58 -7.38 2.99
CA VAL A 51 -19.31 -6.97 2.40
C VAL A 51 -18.16 -7.76 3.04
N PHE A 52 -17.29 -8.29 2.19
CA PHE A 52 -16.16 -9.12 2.56
C PHE A 52 -14.86 -8.35 2.32
N ASN A 53 -14.19 -7.92 3.39
CA ASN A 53 -12.90 -7.25 3.26
C ASN A 53 -11.79 -8.26 2.90
N LEU A 54 -11.61 -8.48 1.61
CA LEU A 54 -10.55 -9.31 1.02
C LEU A 54 -9.46 -8.43 0.38
N SER A 55 -9.29 -7.20 0.87
CA SER A 55 -8.25 -6.27 0.42
C SER A 55 -6.83 -6.63 0.91
N GLY A 56 -6.72 -7.59 1.84
CA GLY A 56 -5.47 -7.91 2.53
C GLY A 56 -4.99 -6.80 3.47
N LEU A 57 -5.90 -5.97 3.96
CA LEU A 57 -5.62 -4.94 4.96
C LEU A 57 -6.56 -5.13 6.14
N GLU A 58 -5.99 -5.44 7.29
CA GLU A 58 -6.74 -5.68 8.54
C GLU A 58 -7.04 -4.35 9.24
N ARG A 59 -7.86 -3.53 8.58
CA ARG A 59 -8.27 -2.21 9.07
C ARG A 59 -9.38 -2.31 10.07
N GLY A 60 -9.29 -1.54 11.13
CA GLY A 60 -10.33 -1.44 12.12
C GLY A 60 -9.83 -0.80 13.40
N MET A 61 -10.74 -0.62 14.33
CA MET A 61 -10.41 -0.30 15.71
C MET A 61 -10.48 -1.62 16.48
N PRO A 62 -9.41 -2.03 17.17
CA PRO A 62 -9.52 -3.14 18.11
C PRO A 62 -10.57 -2.78 19.18
N PRO A 63 -11.24 -3.78 19.76
CA PRO A 63 -12.23 -3.52 20.80
C PRO A 63 -11.53 -3.02 22.06
N ILE A 64 -11.42 -1.69 22.19
CA ILE A 64 -10.81 -1.05 23.38
C ILE A 64 -11.86 -0.82 24.45
N GLN A 65 -11.51 -1.14 25.70
CA GLN A 65 -12.24 -0.75 26.90
C GLN A 65 -11.32 0.14 27.75
N VAL A 66 -11.45 1.43 27.59
CA VAL A 66 -10.63 2.43 28.30
C VAL A 66 -11.52 3.47 28.98
N ALA A 67 -11.01 4.07 30.05
CA ALA A 67 -11.67 5.21 30.67
C ALA A 67 -11.80 6.35 29.62
N PRO A 68 -12.96 7.05 29.58
CA PRO A 68 -13.16 8.15 28.59
C PRO A 68 -12.06 9.22 28.64
N GLU A 69 -11.47 9.44 29.80
CA GLU A 69 -10.38 10.39 30.01
C GLU A 69 -9.13 10.05 29.20
N LEU A 70 -8.89 8.76 28.90
CA LEU A 70 -7.78 8.32 28.02
C LEU A 70 -8.02 8.62 26.55
N LEU A 71 -9.17 9.19 26.19
CA LEU A 71 -9.46 9.66 24.83
C LEU A 71 -9.26 11.17 24.68
N ASP A 72 -8.73 11.83 25.71
CA ASP A 72 -8.37 13.24 25.69
C ASP A 72 -6.97 13.45 25.06
N ASP A 73 -6.81 14.52 24.30
CA ASP A 73 -5.59 14.81 23.52
C ASP A 73 -4.36 15.11 24.38
N GLU A 74 -4.53 15.52 25.63
CA GLU A 74 -3.44 15.81 26.57
C GLU A 74 -3.22 14.65 27.57
N ILE A 75 -4.28 13.99 27.98
CA ILE A 75 -4.21 12.90 28.96
C ILE A 75 -3.65 11.62 28.33
N ALA A 76 -4.09 11.28 27.12
CA ALA A 76 -3.62 10.08 26.44
C ALA A 76 -2.09 10.05 26.22
N PRO A 77 -1.43 11.08 25.68
CA PRO A 77 0.02 11.07 25.54
C PRO A 77 0.76 11.06 26.89
N ALA A 78 0.23 11.72 27.90
CA ALA A 78 0.85 11.74 29.23
C ALA A 78 0.83 10.36 29.91
N LEU A 79 -0.24 9.59 29.74
CA LEU A 79 -0.39 8.29 30.41
C LEU A 79 -0.01 7.08 29.55
N CYS A 80 -0.10 7.20 28.22
CA CYS A 80 0.12 6.09 27.28
C CYS A 80 1.40 6.26 26.46
N GLY A 81 1.99 7.45 26.39
CA GLY A 81 3.05 7.77 25.43
C GLY A 81 4.32 6.93 25.59
N GLU A 82 4.79 6.71 26.84
CA GLU A 82 5.99 5.89 27.09
C GLU A 82 5.75 4.44 26.70
N HIS A 83 4.61 3.86 27.08
CA HIS A 83 4.26 2.48 26.74
C HIS A 83 4.11 2.31 25.21
N LEU A 84 3.44 3.25 24.57
CA LEU A 84 3.29 3.25 23.11
C LEU A 84 4.64 3.32 22.39
N THR A 85 5.55 4.20 22.85
CA THR A 85 6.90 4.30 22.29
C THR A 85 7.67 3.00 22.45
N ALA A 86 7.60 2.38 23.64
CA ALA A 86 8.27 1.10 23.90
C ALA A 86 7.76 -0.01 22.97
N LEU A 87 6.45 -0.13 22.78
CA LEU A 87 5.84 -1.10 21.86
C LEU A 87 6.23 -0.83 20.40
N ALA A 88 6.23 0.41 19.98
CA ALA A 88 6.62 0.81 18.61
C ALA A 88 8.08 0.48 18.32
N LEU A 89 8.98 0.75 19.28
CA LEU A 89 10.40 0.41 19.19
C LEU A 89 10.60 -1.11 19.19
N ASP A 90 9.95 -1.85 20.10
CA ASP A 90 10.04 -3.31 20.08
C ASP A 90 9.56 -3.89 18.73
N HIS A 91 8.44 -3.39 18.20
CA HIS A 91 7.90 -3.84 16.92
C HIS A 91 8.89 -3.64 15.76
N LEU A 92 9.66 -2.55 15.77
CA LEU A 92 10.59 -2.18 14.69
C LEU A 92 12.06 -2.55 14.98
N GLY A 93 12.37 -3.14 16.14
CA GLY A 93 13.74 -3.53 16.55
C GLY A 93 14.58 -2.34 16.99
N GLY A 94 13.94 -1.33 17.60
CA GLY A 94 14.64 -0.14 18.09
C GLY A 94 15.24 -0.32 19.47
N ASP A 95 16.38 0.36 19.71
CA ASP A 95 17.02 0.48 21.00
C ASP A 95 16.49 1.75 21.71
N PRO A 96 15.85 1.66 22.88
CA PRO A 96 15.30 2.79 23.61
C PRO A 96 16.34 3.82 24.07
N GLU A 97 17.64 3.49 24.10
CA GLU A 97 18.70 4.43 24.45
C GLU A 97 18.98 5.46 23.34
N ILE A 98 18.82 5.06 22.07
CA ILE A 98 19.19 5.87 20.90
C ILE A 98 18.04 6.18 19.95
N HIS A 99 16.91 5.44 20.06
CA HIS A 99 15.76 5.60 19.18
C HIS A 99 14.57 6.23 19.91
N ASP A 100 13.66 6.83 19.13
CA ASP A 100 12.34 7.30 19.52
C ASP A 100 11.30 6.91 18.46
N ALA A 101 10.02 7.03 18.79
CA ALA A 101 8.93 6.70 17.89
C ALA A 101 7.83 7.77 17.88
N LEU A 102 7.08 7.83 16.77
CA LEU A 102 6.00 8.76 16.53
C LEU A 102 4.86 8.08 15.79
N ILE A 103 3.63 8.36 16.20
CA ILE A 103 2.43 7.89 15.50
C ILE A 103 1.91 9.01 14.60
N MET A 104 1.68 8.69 13.33
CA MET A 104 1.27 9.61 12.28
C MET A 104 -0.11 9.26 11.74
N ASN A 105 -0.84 10.25 11.24
CA ASN A 105 -2.18 10.07 10.66
C ASN A 105 -2.25 9.00 9.56
N ARG A 106 -1.14 8.80 8.84
CA ARG A 106 -0.96 7.74 7.84
C ARG A 106 0.52 7.52 7.61
N GLN A 107 0.90 6.34 7.14
CA GLN A 107 2.27 6.11 6.69
C GLN A 107 2.71 7.10 5.58
N THR A 108 1.80 7.49 4.68
CA THR A 108 2.09 8.52 3.66
C THR A 108 2.48 9.86 4.29
N ALA A 109 1.87 10.23 5.42
CA ALA A 109 2.22 11.45 6.17
C ALA A 109 3.60 11.30 6.84
N ALA A 110 3.91 10.12 7.37
CA ALA A 110 5.21 9.81 7.96
C ALA A 110 6.35 9.91 6.92
N ILE A 111 6.18 9.30 5.75
CA ILE A 111 7.15 9.38 4.65
C ILE A 111 7.32 10.84 4.18
N LEU A 112 6.24 11.61 4.07
CA LEU A 112 6.32 13.02 3.67
C LEU A 112 7.08 13.85 4.69
N ALA A 113 6.71 13.80 5.97
CA ALA A 113 7.35 14.58 7.03
C ALA A 113 8.84 14.20 7.17
N ALA A 114 9.17 12.91 7.17
CA ALA A 114 10.55 12.46 7.18
C ALA A 114 11.35 12.96 5.97
N THR A 115 10.76 12.92 4.77
CA THR A 115 11.43 13.40 3.57
C THR A 115 11.68 14.92 3.62
N LEU A 116 10.71 15.72 4.11
CA LEU A 116 10.84 17.18 4.25
C LEU A 116 11.93 17.59 5.25
N VAL A 117 12.16 16.77 6.28
CA VAL A 117 13.22 16.98 7.28
C VAL A 117 14.59 16.51 6.76
N MET A 118 14.62 15.33 6.13
CA MET A 118 15.88 14.68 5.77
C MET A 118 16.45 15.12 4.42
N ALA A 119 15.67 15.80 3.57
CA ALA A 119 16.09 16.33 2.27
C ALA A 119 15.70 17.81 2.13
N LYS A 120 16.54 18.57 1.42
CA LYS A 120 16.31 19.98 1.10
C LYS A 120 16.00 20.15 -0.40
N PRO A 121 15.37 21.28 -0.81
CA PRO A 121 15.21 21.59 -2.21
C PRO A 121 16.55 21.54 -2.96
N GLY A 122 16.58 20.81 -4.06
CA GLY A 122 17.77 20.59 -4.90
C GLY A 122 18.63 19.39 -4.51
N ASP A 123 18.37 18.73 -3.38
CA ASP A 123 19.06 17.49 -3.01
C ASP A 123 18.64 16.33 -3.94
N THR A 124 19.46 15.28 -3.95
CA THR A 124 19.13 14.01 -4.60
C THR A 124 18.58 13.02 -3.58
N ILE A 125 17.51 12.34 -3.93
CA ILE A 125 17.01 11.16 -3.21
C ILE A 125 17.18 9.96 -4.13
N ILE A 126 17.86 8.91 -3.65
CA ILE A 126 17.98 7.66 -4.38
C ILE A 126 17.01 6.65 -3.76
N GLY A 127 15.98 6.26 -4.52
CA GLY A 127 15.11 5.14 -4.20
C GLY A 127 15.81 3.82 -4.52
N VAL A 128 15.69 2.84 -3.63
CA VAL A 128 16.13 1.48 -3.89
C VAL A 128 15.08 0.48 -3.43
N SER A 129 14.68 -0.42 -4.31
CA SER A 129 13.61 -1.39 -4.10
C SER A 129 13.87 -2.67 -4.91
N PRO A 130 13.08 -3.75 -4.69
CA PRO A 130 13.16 -4.94 -5.55
C PRO A 130 12.66 -4.69 -6.97
N THR A 131 11.73 -3.73 -7.17
CA THR A 131 11.12 -3.45 -8.49
C THR A 131 11.01 -1.96 -8.76
N TYR A 132 10.26 -1.23 -7.95
CA TYR A 132 10.11 0.24 -8.01
C TYR A 132 9.72 0.78 -6.63
N SER A 133 10.10 2.03 -6.35
CA SER A 133 9.72 2.71 -5.12
C SER A 133 8.22 3.02 -5.09
N HIS A 134 7.61 2.92 -3.90
CA HIS A 134 6.19 3.23 -3.76
C HIS A 134 5.89 4.67 -4.21
N PRO A 135 4.78 4.94 -4.93
CA PRO A 135 4.44 6.28 -5.41
C PRO A 135 4.38 7.37 -4.32
N CYS A 136 4.17 7.02 -3.05
CA CYS A 136 4.22 8.01 -1.96
C CYS A 136 5.64 8.54 -1.73
N VAL A 137 6.68 7.71 -1.90
CA VAL A 137 8.09 8.11 -1.78
C VAL A 137 8.46 9.07 -2.92
N VAL A 138 8.13 8.70 -4.16
CA VAL A 138 8.37 9.54 -5.35
C VAL A 138 7.71 10.91 -5.22
N ARG A 139 6.45 10.94 -4.73
CA ARG A 139 5.72 12.19 -4.51
C ARG A 139 6.25 12.99 -3.33
N ALA A 140 6.73 12.35 -2.28
CA ALA A 140 7.36 13.03 -1.16
C ALA A 140 8.64 13.75 -1.62
N ALA A 141 9.48 13.08 -2.42
CA ALA A 141 10.66 13.68 -3.02
C ALA A 141 10.32 14.94 -3.87
N ALA A 142 9.31 14.83 -4.73
CA ALA A 142 8.84 15.97 -5.54
C ALA A 142 8.34 17.14 -4.68
N ARG A 143 7.63 16.85 -3.56
CA ARG A 143 7.16 17.89 -2.62
C ARG A 143 8.28 18.54 -1.81
N ALA A 144 9.34 17.79 -1.52
CA ALA A 144 10.55 18.34 -0.90
C ALA A 144 11.40 19.15 -1.88
N GLY A 145 11.03 19.20 -3.18
CA GLY A 145 11.82 19.86 -4.21
C GLY A 145 13.13 19.13 -4.54
N ALA A 146 13.21 17.85 -4.23
CA ALA A 146 14.38 17.01 -4.44
C ALA A 146 14.29 16.27 -5.80
N LYS A 147 15.46 15.96 -6.39
CA LYS A 147 15.57 15.09 -7.54
C LYS A 147 15.46 13.64 -7.07
N PHE A 148 14.58 12.86 -7.71
CA PHE A 148 14.42 11.43 -7.40
C PHE A 148 15.07 10.56 -8.47
N ILE A 149 15.89 9.59 -8.05
CA ILE A 149 16.50 8.55 -8.91
C ILE A 149 16.01 7.21 -8.36
N ASP A 150 15.19 6.49 -9.12
CA ASP A 150 14.72 5.16 -8.71
C ASP A 150 15.67 4.08 -9.20
N THR A 151 16.00 3.13 -8.33
CA THR A 151 16.93 2.03 -8.64
C THR A 151 16.35 0.68 -8.20
N VAL A 152 16.69 -0.36 -8.97
CA VAL A 152 16.26 -1.73 -8.69
C VAL A 152 17.44 -2.56 -8.22
N GLY A 153 17.36 -3.02 -6.97
CA GLY A 153 18.40 -3.85 -6.35
C GLY A 153 19.72 -3.12 -6.07
N HIS A 154 20.62 -3.83 -5.42
CA HIS A 154 21.90 -3.27 -4.94
C HIS A 154 22.80 -2.76 -6.07
N ALA A 155 22.88 -3.46 -7.24
CA ALA A 155 23.80 -3.09 -8.30
C ALA A 155 23.48 -1.70 -8.90
N ALA A 156 22.22 -1.46 -9.30
CA ALA A 156 21.79 -0.17 -9.81
C ALA A 156 21.88 0.94 -8.76
N PHE A 157 21.61 0.62 -7.48
CA PHE A 157 21.80 1.54 -6.38
C PHE A 157 23.26 1.98 -6.23
N ARG A 158 24.22 1.04 -6.24
CA ARG A 158 25.65 1.35 -6.18
C ARG A 158 26.06 2.29 -7.30
N ASP A 159 25.68 1.98 -8.54
CA ASP A 159 26.04 2.78 -9.71
C ASP A 159 25.44 4.20 -9.63
N ALA A 160 24.22 4.35 -9.08
CA ALA A 160 23.62 5.65 -8.82
C ALA A 160 24.34 6.42 -7.70
N MET A 161 24.75 5.74 -6.62
CA MET A 161 25.51 6.34 -5.51
C MET A 161 26.88 6.85 -5.95
N GLU A 162 27.57 6.13 -6.84
CA GLU A 162 28.89 6.52 -7.37
C GLU A 162 28.83 7.83 -8.17
N GLN A 163 27.69 8.15 -8.77
CA GLN A 163 27.47 9.36 -9.55
C GLN A 163 27.14 10.59 -8.68
N GLN A 164 26.98 10.45 -7.36
CA GLN A 164 26.67 11.59 -6.49
C GLN A 164 27.94 12.22 -5.92
N GLU A 165 28.04 13.55 -6.07
CA GLU A 165 29.11 14.34 -5.45
C GLU A 165 28.85 14.59 -3.95
N ARG A 166 27.57 14.66 -3.56
CA ARG A 166 27.13 14.86 -2.17
C ARG A 166 26.38 13.65 -1.68
N PRO A 167 26.38 13.37 -0.35
CA PRO A 167 25.57 12.30 0.20
C PRO A 167 24.08 12.54 -0.09
N PRO A 168 23.40 11.63 -0.82
CA PRO A 168 21.97 11.75 -1.04
C PRO A 168 21.18 11.30 0.19
N LEU A 169 19.85 11.53 0.20
CA LEU A 169 18.97 10.72 1.03
C LEU A 169 18.71 9.39 0.31
N VAL A 170 18.85 8.27 1.01
CA VAL A 170 18.48 6.94 0.52
C VAL A 170 17.07 6.62 1.00
N ALA A 171 16.16 6.35 0.06
CA ALA A 171 14.81 5.86 0.34
C ALA A 171 14.73 4.37 0.01
N LEU A 172 14.87 3.51 1.02
CA LEU A 172 14.88 2.07 0.88
C LEU A 172 13.46 1.52 1.04
N THR A 173 12.99 0.75 0.05
CA THR A 173 11.75 -0.02 0.13
C THR A 173 12.10 -1.51 0.23
N ARG A 174 11.92 -2.13 1.41
CA ARG A 174 12.24 -3.54 1.62
C ARG A 174 11.31 -4.48 0.87
N LEU A 175 10.00 -4.28 1.01
CA LEU A 175 8.96 -5.02 0.29
C LEU A 175 8.28 -4.08 -0.69
N ALA A 176 8.44 -4.33 -1.98
CA ALA A 176 7.82 -3.52 -3.03
C ALA A 176 6.29 -3.65 -3.06
N VAL A 177 5.62 -2.77 -3.79
CA VAL A 177 4.16 -2.86 -4.00
C VAL A 177 3.76 -4.10 -4.81
N SER A 178 4.67 -4.60 -5.64
CA SER A 178 4.56 -5.87 -6.37
C SER A 178 4.78 -7.11 -5.50
N TYR A 179 5.18 -6.90 -4.22
CA TYR A 179 5.41 -7.94 -3.20
C TYR A 179 6.64 -8.83 -3.43
N GLU A 180 7.58 -8.38 -4.24
CA GLU A 180 8.96 -8.86 -4.17
C GLU A 180 9.66 -8.19 -2.98
N ILE A 181 10.61 -8.92 -2.37
CA ILE A 181 11.37 -8.46 -1.23
C ILE A 181 12.86 -8.35 -1.57
N LEU A 182 13.52 -7.32 -1.06
CA LEU A 182 14.98 -7.22 -1.14
C LEU A 182 15.62 -8.34 -0.30
N PRO A 183 16.60 -9.09 -0.86
CA PRO A 183 17.39 -10.03 -0.08
C PRO A 183 18.08 -9.33 1.08
N GLN A 184 18.12 -9.99 2.24
CA GLN A 184 18.76 -9.45 3.44
C GLN A 184 20.21 -9.01 3.21
N GLU A 185 20.98 -9.80 2.48
CA GLU A 185 22.37 -9.47 2.15
C GLU A 185 22.50 -8.18 1.33
N ASP A 186 21.56 -7.94 0.43
CA ASP A 186 21.55 -6.71 -0.39
C ASP A 186 21.14 -5.51 0.45
N ILE A 187 20.23 -5.67 1.42
CA ILE A 187 19.88 -4.59 2.37
C ILE A 187 21.13 -4.18 3.16
N PHE A 188 21.91 -5.12 3.70
CA PHE A 188 23.14 -4.79 4.42
C PHE A 188 24.16 -4.08 3.51
N LYS A 189 24.39 -4.55 2.28
CA LYS A 189 25.29 -3.89 1.32
C LYS A 189 24.83 -2.46 0.97
N ILE A 190 23.51 -2.24 0.82
CA ILE A 190 22.92 -0.92 0.58
C ILE A 190 23.18 0.01 1.76
N VAL A 191 22.91 -0.46 2.99
CA VAL A 191 23.09 0.29 4.23
C VAL A 191 24.57 0.64 4.45
N ASP A 192 25.47 -0.33 4.29
CA ASP A 192 26.92 -0.13 4.45
C ASP A 192 27.45 0.91 3.45
N LEU A 193 27.05 0.81 2.18
CA LEU A 193 27.45 1.77 1.14
C LEU A 193 26.90 3.17 1.43
N ALA A 194 25.63 3.28 1.84
CA ALA A 194 25.02 4.56 2.18
C ALA A 194 25.76 5.24 3.34
N LYS A 195 26.03 4.48 4.42
CA LYS A 195 26.79 4.98 5.59
C LYS A 195 28.21 5.38 5.25
N ALA A 196 28.92 4.56 4.46
CA ALA A 196 30.28 4.87 4.01
C ALA A 196 30.36 6.19 3.21
N ARG A 197 29.25 6.58 2.55
CA ARG A 197 29.12 7.84 1.82
C ARG A 197 28.51 8.98 2.65
N GLY A 198 28.20 8.76 3.93
CA GLY A 198 27.56 9.73 4.83
C GLY A 198 26.11 10.04 4.47
N ALA A 199 25.45 9.15 3.72
CA ALA A 199 24.05 9.28 3.35
C ALA A 199 23.14 8.86 4.51
N ARG A 200 22.01 9.57 4.71
CA ARG A 200 20.93 9.14 5.62
C ARG A 200 19.99 8.16 4.91
N ILE A 201 19.37 7.28 5.70
CA ILE A 201 18.52 6.20 5.18
C ILE A 201 17.14 6.29 5.80
N LEU A 202 16.13 6.53 4.95
CA LEU A 202 14.70 6.41 5.27
C LEU A 202 14.16 5.12 4.69
N VAL A 203 13.56 4.25 5.52
CA VAL A 203 12.95 3.01 5.05
C VAL A 203 11.43 3.15 4.95
N ASP A 204 10.90 3.01 3.74
CA ASP A 204 9.48 2.73 3.51
C ASP A 204 9.25 1.22 3.70
N ASP A 205 8.83 0.85 4.89
CA ASP A 205 8.65 -0.54 5.30
C ASP A 205 7.17 -0.89 5.53
N ALA A 206 6.32 -0.45 4.61
CA ALA A 206 4.86 -0.52 4.71
C ALA A 206 4.34 -1.90 5.15
N GLY A 207 4.73 -2.93 4.45
CA GLY A 207 4.41 -4.32 4.78
C GLY A 207 5.62 -5.11 5.21
N GLY A 208 6.81 -4.67 4.80
CA GLY A 208 8.08 -5.36 5.03
C GLY A 208 8.44 -5.49 6.50
N ALA A 209 8.07 -4.51 7.34
CA ALA A 209 8.29 -4.55 8.78
C ALA A 209 7.71 -5.80 9.46
N ARG A 210 6.66 -6.38 8.90
CA ARG A 210 6.03 -7.61 9.40
C ARG A 210 6.32 -8.83 8.53
N VAL A 211 6.28 -8.66 7.21
CA VAL A 211 6.51 -9.75 6.25
C VAL A 211 7.97 -10.21 6.25
N GLY A 212 8.92 -9.28 6.35
CA GLY A 212 10.35 -9.61 6.42
C GLY A 212 10.66 -10.57 7.56
N PRO A 213 10.38 -10.22 8.83
CA PRO A 213 10.63 -11.10 9.96
C PRO A 213 9.74 -12.35 9.98
N ALA A 214 8.45 -12.24 9.66
CA ALA A 214 7.51 -13.35 9.81
C ALA A 214 7.64 -14.45 8.75
N ILE A 215 8.04 -14.11 7.51
CA ILE A 215 8.04 -15.02 6.35
C ILE A 215 9.47 -15.30 5.84
N PHE A 216 10.37 -14.33 5.94
CA PHE A 216 11.70 -14.42 5.33
C PHE A 216 12.83 -14.44 6.35
N ASP A 217 12.51 -14.54 7.64
CA ASP A 217 13.48 -14.56 8.76
C ASP A 217 14.48 -13.38 8.73
N GLN A 218 14.06 -12.25 8.15
CA GLN A 218 14.87 -11.05 8.11
C GLN A 218 14.84 -10.30 9.46
N PRO A 219 15.87 -9.54 9.81
CA PRO A 219 15.87 -8.67 10.98
C PRO A 219 14.70 -7.68 10.98
N LYS A 220 14.32 -7.20 12.17
CA LYS A 220 13.43 -6.04 12.30
C LYS A 220 14.09 -4.80 11.68
N SER A 221 13.29 -3.81 11.31
CA SER A 221 13.72 -2.74 10.40
C SER A 221 14.89 -1.90 10.91
N LEU A 222 14.90 -1.52 12.20
CA LEU A 222 15.99 -0.71 12.79
C LEU A 222 17.25 -1.52 13.06
N GLU A 223 17.15 -2.85 13.17
CA GLU A 223 18.30 -3.75 13.35
C GLU A 223 19.24 -3.76 12.12
N PHE A 224 18.78 -3.30 10.95
CA PHE A 224 19.65 -3.03 9.80
C PHE A 224 20.56 -1.80 10.01
N GLY A 225 20.32 -1.02 11.08
CA GLY A 225 21.10 0.17 11.40
C GLY A 225 20.79 1.36 10.52
N VAL A 226 19.56 1.51 10.05
CA VAL A 226 19.06 2.65 9.28
C VAL A 226 18.67 3.82 10.20
N ASP A 227 18.50 5.04 9.65
CA ASP A 227 18.25 6.23 10.47
C ASP A 227 16.76 6.35 10.86
N VAL A 228 15.85 6.11 9.91
CA VAL A 228 14.40 6.25 10.11
C VAL A 228 13.66 5.15 9.36
N VAL A 229 12.63 4.61 10.00
CA VAL A 229 11.72 3.60 9.41
C VAL A 229 10.28 4.06 9.55
N SER A 230 9.45 3.79 8.55
CA SER A 230 8.01 3.99 8.64
C SER A 230 7.24 2.74 8.18
N THR A 231 6.23 2.34 8.96
CA THR A 231 5.30 1.24 8.65
C THR A 231 3.85 1.65 8.89
N GLY A 232 2.90 0.86 8.36
CA GLY A 232 1.48 1.08 8.58
C GLY A 232 0.91 0.12 9.63
N LEU A 233 0.02 0.60 10.50
CA LEU A 233 -0.67 -0.22 11.50
C LEU A 233 -1.81 -1.06 10.90
N ASP A 234 -2.32 -0.68 9.74
CA ASP A 234 -3.37 -1.39 9.01
C ASP A 234 -2.83 -2.56 8.15
N LYS A 235 -1.66 -3.06 8.49
CA LYS A 235 -0.97 -4.15 7.79
C LYS A 235 -1.08 -5.46 8.58
N TYR A 236 -0.58 -6.49 8.01
CA TYR A 236 -0.66 -7.90 8.35
C TYR A 236 -0.28 -8.24 9.80
N GLY A 237 -1.04 -9.14 10.44
CA GLY A 237 -0.71 -9.71 11.74
C GLY A 237 -1.43 -9.10 12.94
N THR A 238 -2.22 -8.06 12.75
CA THR A 238 -3.08 -7.46 13.77
C THR A 238 -4.15 -6.58 13.14
N ILE A 239 -5.25 -6.36 13.87
CA ILE A 239 -6.24 -5.34 13.51
C ILE A 239 -5.76 -4.00 14.04
N GLY A 240 -5.66 -2.99 13.18
CA GLY A 240 -5.23 -1.66 13.58
C GLY A 240 -5.85 -0.53 12.78
N PRO A 241 -5.93 0.67 13.38
CA PRO A 241 -6.37 1.85 12.65
C PRO A 241 -5.38 2.17 11.51
N ARG A 242 -5.87 2.82 10.46
CA ARG A 242 -5.06 3.21 9.31
C ARG A 242 -4.09 4.36 9.64
N LEU A 243 -3.16 4.10 10.55
CA LEU A 243 -2.14 5.03 10.98
C LEU A 243 -0.75 4.58 10.52
N GLY A 244 0.23 5.47 10.63
CA GLY A 244 1.64 5.18 10.42
C GLY A 244 2.40 5.17 11.74
N VAL A 245 3.31 4.22 11.90
CA VAL A 245 4.36 4.27 12.92
C VAL A 245 5.64 4.69 12.23
N LEU A 246 6.32 5.67 12.80
CA LEU A 246 7.67 6.08 12.43
C LEU A 246 8.57 5.90 13.64
N ALA A 247 9.75 5.33 13.44
CA ALA A 247 10.76 5.22 14.48
C ALA A 247 12.17 5.45 13.88
N GLY A 248 13.10 5.89 14.69
CA GLY A 248 14.47 6.16 14.25
C GLY A 248 15.30 6.85 15.31
N THR A 249 16.45 7.39 14.92
CA THR A 249 17.33 8.09 15.85
C THR A 249 16.64 9.30 16.48
N ARG A 250 16.83 9.48 17.78
CA ARG A 250 16.10 10.50 18.59
C ARG A 250 16.13 11.90 17.98
N ASP A 251 17.29 12.36 17.54
CA ASP A 251 17.44 13.71 17.01
C ASP A 251 16.60 13.91 15.74
N ILE A 252 16.65 12.94 14.83
CA ILE A 252 15.89 13.01 13.57
C ILE A 252 14.38 12.87 13.84
N VAL A 253 13.98 11.97 14.75
CA VAL A 253 12.56 11.81 15.12
C VAL A 253 12.04 13.08 15.79
N ALA A 254 12.83 13.78 16.61
CA ALA A 254 12.43 15.05 17.21
C ALA A 254 12.17 16.14 16.15
N GLU A 255 13.03 16.25 15.13
CA GLU A 255 12.83 17.17 14.00
C GLU A 255 11.58 16.78 13.18
N ILE A 256 11.37 15.48 12.92
CA ILE A 256 10.19 14.98 12.21
C ILE A 256 8.91 15.24 13.01
N ARG A 257 8.94 15.09 14.33
CA ARG A 257 7.82 15.39 15.23
C ARG A 257 7.42 16.85 15.15
N ALA A 258 8.39 17.76 15.19
CA ALA A 258 8.13 19.19 15.04
C ALA A 258 7.51 19.52 13.67
N CYS A 259 8.06 18.98 12.59
CA CYS A 259 7.51 19.14 11.24
C CYS A 259 6.10 18.54 11.12
N ALA A 260 5.86 17.37 11.70
CA ALA A 260 4.55 16.73 11.71
C ALA A 260 3.51 17.57 12.45
N PHE A 261 3.87 18.15 13.59
CA PHE A 261 3.01 19.04 14.37
C PHE A 261 2.62 20.30 13.56
N GLU A 262 3.60 20.96 12.92
CA GLU A 262 3.33 22.11 12.06
C GLU A 262 2.43 21.80 10.85
N LEU A 263 2.50 20.57 10.33
CA LEU A 263 1.67 20.09 9.22
C LEU A 263 0.31 19.52 9.66
N GLY A 264 0.08 19.31 10.97
CA GLY A 264 -1.07 18.56 11.48
C GLY A 264 -1.08 17.11 10.98
N ALA A 265 0.09 16.48 10.87
CA ALA A 265 0.29 15.15 10.31
C ALA A 265 0.44 14.06 11.37
N GLU A 266 0.56 14.41 12.64
CA GLU A 266 0.57 13.48 13.76
C GLU A 266 -0.81 12.83 13.96
N ALA A 267 -0.84 11.63 14.50
CA ALA A 267 -2.08 10.97 14.85
C ALA A 267 -2.71 11.63 16.09
N ARG A 268 -4.05 11.68 16.11
CA ARG A 268 -4.77 12.19 17.28
C ARG A 268 -4.49 11.28 18.48
N PRO A 269 -4.07 11.85 19.62
CA PRO A 269 -3.71 11.05 20.80
C PRO A 269 -4.82 10.17 21.34
N MET A 270 -6.09 10.53 21.16
CA MET A 270 -7.23 9.68 21.48
C MET A 270 -7.19 8.28 20.85
N LEU A 271 -6.36 8.08 19.81
CA LEU A 271 -6.16 6.79 19.15
C LEU A 271 -5.05 5.94 19.77
N TYR A 272 -4.27 6.47 20.70
CA TYR A 272 -3.14 5.78 21.32
C TYR A 272 -3.55 4.46 22.02
N PRO A 273 -4.64 4.38 22.78
CA PRO A 273 -5.07 3.11 23.35
C PRO A 273 -5.33 2.01 22.29
N ALA A 274 -5.91 2.38 21.16
CA ALA A 274 -6.14 1.43 20.06
C ALA A 274 -4.83 1.01 19.37
N VAL A 275 -3.86 1.91 19.27
CA VAL A 275 -2.52 1.59 18.71
C VAL A 275 -1.77 0.64 19.63
N ILE A 276 -1.80 0.89 20.94
CA ILE A 276 -1.20 0.02 21.97
C ILE A 276 -1.76 -1.39 21.83
N GLN A 277 -3.08 -1.52 21.88
CA GLN A 277 -3.74 -2.83 21.76
C GLN A 277 -3.42 -3.52 20.42
N SER A 278 -3.35 -2.76 19.32
CA SER A 278 -2.98 -3.28 18.01
C SER A 278 -1.55 -3.84 18.01
N LEU A 279 -0.59 -3.16 18.62
CA LEU A 279 0.79 -3.62 18.70
C LEU A 279 0.96 -4.82 19.66
N GLU A 280 0.25 -4.82 20.80
CA GLU A 280 0.25 -5.95 21.76
C GLU A 280 -0.35 -7.22 21.16
N GLN A 281 -1.32 -7.10 20.24
CA GLN A 281 -1.96 -8.22 19.55
C GLN A 281 -1.16 -8.73 18.35
N TYR A 282 -0.04 -8.10 17.99
CA TYR A 282 0.74 -8.53 16.85
C TYR A 282 1.23 -9.96 17.01
N ASP A 283 0.88 -10.81 16.04
CA ASP A 283 1.29 -12.21 15.98
C ASP A 283 1.90 -12.53 14.61
N PRO A 284 3.20 -12.90 14.54
CA PRO A 284 3.82 -13.38 13.31
C PRO A 284 3.13 -14.62 12.70
N GLN A 285 2.45 -15.43 13.53
CA GLN A 285 1.69 -16.58 13.02
C GLN A 285 0.50 -16.11 12.19
N ARG A 286 -0.18 -15.04 12.60
CA ARG A 286 -1.26 -14.45 11.79
C ARG A 286 -0.78 -14.05 10.40
N VAL A 287 0.45 -13.51 10.28
CA VAL A 287 1.03 -13.17 8.95
C VAL A 287 1.18 -14.43 8.09
N ARG A 288 1.65 -15.52 8.67
CA ARG A 288 1.80 -16.82 7.97
C ARG A 288 0.44 -17.39 7.53
N ASP A 289 -0.57 -17.31 8.38
CA ASP A 289 -1.92 -17.79 8.09
C ASP A 289 -2.53 -16.99 6.91
N LEU A 290 -2.39 -15.67 6.92
CA LEU A 290 -2.83 -14.79 5.83
C LEU A 290 -2.16 -15.14 4.48
N VAL A 291 -0.87 -15.48 4.51
CA VAL A 291 -0.12 -15.91 3.31
C VAL A 291 -0.61 -17.29 2.86
N SER A 292 -0.82 -18.24 3.78
CA SER A 292 -1.33 -19.58 3.46
C SER A 292 -2.68 -19.51 2.77
N THR A 293 -3.63 -18.75 3.32
CA THR A 293 -4.95 -18.53 2.72
C THR A 293 -4.85 -17.87 1.33
N THR A 294 -3.92 -16.94 1.17
CA THR A 294 -3.67 -16.29 -0.13
C THR A 294 -3.19 -17.32 -1.16
N LYS A 295 -2.32 -18.26 -0.76
CA LYS A 295 -1.84 -19.32 -1.65
C LYS A 295 -2.93 -20.31 -2.06
N GLU A 296 -3.85 -20.64 -1.18
CA GLU A 296 -5.02 -21.46 -1.52
C GLU A 296 -5.87 -20.80 -2.62
N VAL A 297 -6.10 -19.49 -2.49
CA VAL A 297 -6.83 -18.73 -3.51
C VAL A 297 -6.02 -18.63 -4.81
N ALA A 298 -4.70 -18.48 -4.74
CA ALA A 298 -3.84 -18.46 -5.92
C ALA A 298 -3.97 -19.77 -6.73
N GLU A 299 -3.96 -20.93 -6.07
CA GLU A 299 -4.14 -22.23 -6.74
C GLU A 299 -5.54 -22.38 -7.37
N ALA A 300 -6.59 -21.91 -6.66
CA ALA A 300 -7.94 -21.91 -7.21
C ALA A 300 -8.06 -21.01 -8.45
N LEU A 301 -7.41 -19.83 -8.43
CA LEU A 301 -7.37 -18.92 -9.57
C LEU A 301 -6.59 -19.49 -10.75
N LYS A 302 -5.44 -20.13 -10.54
CA LYS A 302 -4.66 -20.77 -11.59
C LYS A 302 -5.47 -21.87 -12.29
N THR A 303 -6.30 -22.59 -11.54
CA THR A 303 -7.19 -23.61 -12.10
C THR A 303 -8.19 -23.00 -13.09
N ARG A 304 -8.61 -21.74 -12.90
CA ARG A 304 -9.56 -21.01 -13.76
C ARG A 304 -8.88 -20.22 -14.87
N LEU A 305 -7.80 -19.48 -14.54
CA LEU A 305 -7.20 -18.46 -15.39
C LEU A 305 -5.80 -18.85 -15.90
N GLY A 306 -5.29 -20.01 -15.48
CA GLY A 306 -4.01 -20.55 -15.95
C GLY A 306 -2.82 -19.63 -15.66
N ASN A 307 -2.01 -19.40 -16.66
CA ASN A 307 -0.79 -18.58 -16.59
C ASN A 307 -1.03 -17.07 -16.49
N ARG A 308 -2.28 -16.60 -16.50
CA ARG A 308 -2.64 -15.20 -16.26
C ARG A 308 -2.51 -14.79 -14.78
N VAL A 309 -2.33 -15.77 -13.89
CA VAL A 309 -2.10 -15.54 -12.45
C VAL A 309 -0.61 -15.48 -12.18
N ALA A 310 -0.09 -14.28 -11.92
CA ALA A 310 1.28 -14.09 -11.47
C ALA A 310 1.37 -14.28 -9.95
N GLU A 311 2.49 -14.81 -9.45
CA GLU A 311 2.73 -15.02 -8.02
C GLU A 311 4.07 -14.47 -7.55
N THR A 312 4.08 -14.07 -6.29
CA THR A 312 5.29 -13.89 -5.47
C THR A 312 5.27 -14.91 -4.31
N PRO A 313 6.30 -14.99 -3.49
CA PRO A 313 6.27 -15.85 -2.31
C PRO A 313 5.11 -15.60 -1.36
N VAL A 314 4.50 -14.41 -1.36
CA VAL A 314 3.49 -14.00 -0.38
C VAL A 314 2.15 -13.55 -0.99
N THR A 315 2.05 -13.40 -2.31
CA THR A 315 0.83 -12.91 -2.99
C THR A 315 0.58 -13.62 -4.31
N ALA A 316 -0.64 -13.41 -4.83
CA ALA A 316 -0.98 -13.59 -6.23
C ALA A 316 -1.50 -12.28 -6.82
N GLN A 317 -1.46 -12.14 -8.14
CA GLN A 317 -1.96 -10.94 -8.81
C GLN A 317 -2.41 -11.24 -10.24
N LEU A 318 -3.40 -10.47 -10.68
CA LEU A 318 -3.75 -10.34 -12.08
C LEU A 318 -3.23 -9.00 -12.56
N LEU A 319 -2.32 -8.99 -13.51
CA LEU A 319 -1.81 -7.75 -14.08
C LEU A 319 -2.93 -7.02 -14.83
N GLY A 320 -2.89 -5.69 -14.83
CA GLY A 320 -3.90 -4.90 -15.52
C GLY A 320 -3.98 -5.22 -17.02
N GLU A 321 -2.84 -5.51 -17.63
CA GLU A 321 -2.73 -5.94 -19.02
C GLU A 321 -3.41 -7.30 -19.25
N ASP A 322 -3.22 -8.28 -18.33
CA ASP A 322 -3.87 -9.58 -18.42
C ASP A 322 -5.39 -9.48 -18.23
N ILE A 323 -5.85 -8.62 -17.31
CA ILE A 323 -7.28 -8.35 -17.12
C ILE A 323 -7.90 -7.77 -18.39
N LEU A 324 -7.25 -6.77 -18.99
CA LEU A 324 -7.73 -6.15 -20.22
C LEU A 324 -7.75 -7.16 -21.38
N GLU A 325 -6.66 -7.92 -21.58
CA GLU A 325 -6.57 -8.96 -22.61
C GLU A 325 -7.66 -10.03 -22.44
N MET A 326 -7.84 -10.58 -21.24
CA MET A 326 -8.89 -11.59 -20.99
C MET A 326 -10.30 -11.05 -21.26
N ALA A 327 -10.60 -9.83 -20.86
CA ALA A 327 -11.89 -9.22 -21.14
C ALA A 327 -12.11 -8.98 -22.63
N MET A 328 -11.10 -8.51 -23.36
CA MET A 328 -11.15 -8.34 -24.81
C MET A 328 -11.27 -9.68 -25.55
N GLU A 329 -10.54 -10.73 -25.15
CA GLU A 329 -10.63 -12.07 -25.71
C GLU A 329 -12.06 -12.63 -25.58
N ARG A 330 -12.70 -12.47 -24.39
CA ARG A 330 -14.08 -12.90 -24.14
C ARG A 330 -15.11 -12.09 -24.97
N ALA A 331 -14.87 -10.80 -25.13
CA ALA A 331 -15.73 -9.91 -25.92
C ALA A 331 -15.53 -10.06 -27.45
N GLY A 332 -14.43 -10.66 -27.89
CA GLY A 332 -14.03 -10.64 -29.30
C GLY A 332 -13.59 -9.24 -29.80
N ALA A 333 -13.19 -8.36 -28.89
CA ALA A 333 -12.75 -7.00 -29.20
C ALA A 333 -11.33 -6.98 -29.75
N ALA A 334 -11.10 -6.25 -30.85
CA ALA A 334 -9.79 -6.21 -31.52
C ALA A 334 -8.83 -5.17 -30.92
N GLU A 335 -9.39 -4.07 -30.41
CA GLU A 335 -8.62 -2.94 -29.86
C GLU A 335 -9.21 -2.52 -28.49
N PRO A 336 -8.38 -2.07 -27.53
CA PRO A 336 -8.84 -1.65 -26.22
C PRO A 336 -9.50 -0.26 -26.28
N ALA A 337 -10.68 -0.12 -25.70
CA ALA A 337 -11.35 1.16 -25.49
C ALA A 337 -10.86 1.92 -24.23
N ILE A 338 -10.15 1.22 -23.34
CA ILE A 338 -9.65 1.73 -22.05
C ILE A 338 -8.23 1.27 -21.77
N MET A 339 -7.60 1.82 -20.73
CA MET A 339 -6.25 1.41 -20.29
C MET A 339 -6.29 0.21 -19.35
N PRO A 340 -5.19 -0.59 -19.25
CA PRO A 340 -5.09 -1.71 -18.30
C PRO A 340 -5.47 -1.35 -16.87
N TYR A 341 -5.03 -0.19 -16.38
CA TYR A 341 -5.39 0.31 -15.06
C TYR A 341 -6.90 0.50 -14.87
N GLU A 342 -7.59 1.01 -15.90
CA GLU A 342 -9.05 1.22 -15.90
C GLU A 342 -9.80 -0.11 -15.93
N ALA A 343 -9.29 -1.11 -16.65
CA ALA A 343 -9.83 -2.48 -16.63
C ALA A 343 -9.73 -3.11 -15.24
N THR A 344 -8.59 -2.95 -14.56
CA THR A 344 -8.44 -3.41 -13.16
C THR A 344 -9.41 -2.70 -12.22
N ALA A 345 -9.58 -1.39 -12.39
CA ALA A 345 -10.52 -0.60 -11.60
C ALA A 345 -11.97 -1.05 -11.81
N ALA A 346 -12.35 -1.34 -13.06
CA ALA A 346 -13.67 -1.83 -13.42
C ALA A 346 -13.92 -3.23 -12.86
N LEU A 347 -12.97 -4.16 -13.00
CA LEU A 347 -13.07 -5.49 -12.39
C LEU A 347 -13.24 -5.42 -10.87
N ALA A 348 -12.46 -4.58 -10.19
CA ALA A 348 -12.59 -4.37 -8.75
C ALA A 348 -13.97 -3.81 -8.36
N MET A 349 -14.54 -2.90 -9.18
CA MET A 349 -15.87 -2.33 -8.94
C MET A 349 -16.98 -3.38 -9.14
N ILE A 350 -16.87 -4.22 -10.17
CA ILE A 350 -17.79 -5.33 -10.43
C ILE A 350 -17.74 -6.35 -9.28
N LEU A 351 -16.54 -6.72 -8.80
CA LEU A 351 -16.37 -7.61 -7.64
C LEU A 351 -17.09 -7.06 -6.39
N LEU A 352 -17.00 -5.77 -6.14
CA LEU A 352 -17.69 -5.15 -5.02
C LEU A 352 -19.21 -5.09 -5.24
N ARG A 353 -19.65 -4.64 -6.42
CA ARG A 353 -21.06 -4.49 -6.76
C ARG A 353 -21.80 -5.82 -6.74
N ASP A 354 -21.25 -6.87 -7.39
CA ASP A 354 -21.98 -8.12 -7.64
C ASP A 354 -21.73 -9.16 -6.53
N HIS A 355 -20.53 -9.21 -5.97
CA HIS A 355 -20.12 -10.23 -4.99
C HIS A 355 -19.86 -9.68 -3.58
N GLY A 356 -19.88 -8.36 -3.38
CA GLY A 356 -19.55 -7.75 -2.08
C GLY A 356 -18.07 -7.84 -1.70
N ILE A 357 -17.18 -8.13 -2.64
CA ILE A 357 -15.75 -8.29 -2.38
C ILE A 357 -15.06 -6.93 -2.44
N LEU A 358 -14.53 -6.49 -1.27
CA LEU A 358 -13.71 -5.29 -1.19
C LEU A 358 -12.24 -5.64 -1.43
N THR A 359 -11.67 -5.14 -2.53
CA THR A 359 -10.27 -5.33 -2.91
C THR A 359 -9.38 -4.18 -2.47
N VAL A 360 -8.04 -4.37 -2.55
CA VAL A 360 -7.06 -3.32 -2.24
C VAL A 360 -7.16 -2.11 -3.17
N HIS A 361 -7.79 -2.23 -4.34
CA HIS A 361 -7.92 -1.16 -5.33
C HIS A 361 -8.66 0.08 -4.80
N PHE A 362 -9.45 -0.08 -3.72
CA PHE A 362 -10.12 1.00 -3.01
C PHE A 362 -9.38 1.46 -1.75
N ALA A 363 -8.27 0.81 -1.41
CA ALA A 363 -7.56 1.02 -0.16
C ALA A 363 -6.50 2.13 -0.21
N GLY A 364 -5.79 2.29 -1.33
CA GLY A 364 -4.76 3.31 -1.56
C GLY A 364 -5.17 4.28 -2.66
N MET A 365 -4.95 5.60 -2.46
CA MET A 365 -5.27 6.62 -3.46
C MET A 365 -4.06 7.50 -3.74
N PRO A 366 -3.55 7.53 -4.98
CA PRO A 366 -3.81 6.58 -6.06
C PRO A 366 -3.29 5.18 -5.68
N PRO A 367 -3.80 4.11 -6.28
CA PRO A 367 -3.26 2.76 -6.10
C PRO A 367 -1.75 2.69 -6.41
N GLY A 368 -1.03 1.83 -5.68
CA GLY A 368 0.41 1.67 -5.86
C GLY A 368 0.79 0.87 -7.11
N THR A 369 -0.15 0.12 -7.67
CA THR A 369 0.02 -0.71 -8.88
C THR A 369 -1.25 -0.71 -9.72
N GLY A 370 -1.11 -1.01 -11.02
CA GLY A 370 -2.22 -1.25 -11.93
C GLY A 370 -2.80 -2.67 -11.84
N ALA A 371 -2.22 -3.57 -11.06
CA ALA A 371 -2.69 -4.95 -10.93
C ALA A 371 -3.80 -5.12 -9.88
N LEU A 372 -4.64 -6.14 -10.03
CA LEU A 372 -5.51 -6.63 -8.97
C LEU A 372 -4.69 -7.54 -8.07
N LEU A 373 -4.34 -7.05 -6.88
CA LEU A 373 -3.57 -7.79 -5.89
C LEU A 373 -4.48 -8.68 -5.04
N ILE A 374 -4.12 -9.95 -4.91
CA ILE A 374 -4.71 -10.95 -4.03
C ILE A 374 -3.64 -11.29 -2.99
N LYS A 375 -3.83 -10.82 -1.76
CA LYS A 375 -2.77 -10.79 -0.78
C LYS A 375 -3.30 -10.83 0.63
N PHE A 376 -2.63 -11.56 1.51
CA PHE A 376 -2.88 -11.58 2.96
C PHE A 376 -4.37 -11.69 3.30
N LEU A 377 -5.03 -12.68 2.70
CA LEU A 377 -6.47 -12.86 2.84
C LEU A 377 -6.81 -13.44 4.22
N PRO A 378 -7.72 -12.79 4.99
CA PRO A 378 -8.16 -13.31 6.28
C PRO A 378 -8.94 -14.61 6.09
N PRO A 379 -8.51 -15.75 6.69
CA PRO A 379 -9.18 -17.04 6.52
C PRO A 379 -10.64 -16.98 6.93
N GLU A 380 -10.96 -16.36 8.06
CA GLU A 380 -12.33 -16.22 8.56
C GLU A 380 -13.25 -15.42 7.62
N THR A 381 -12.71 -14.44 6.90
CA THR A 381 -13.48 -13.64 5.93
C THR A 381 -13.66 -14.45 4.64
N LEU A 382 -12.64 -15.19 4.20
CA LEU A 382 -12.71 -16.04 3.04
C LEU A 382 -13.70 -17.20 3.27
N ASP A 383 -13.67 -17.85 4.43
CA ASP A 383 -14.62 -18.91 4.82
C ASP A 383 -16.06 -18.40 4.83
N ARG A 384 -16.30 -17.22 5.41
CA ARG A 384 -17.61 -16.58 5.41
C ARG A 384 -18.09 -16.24 4.00
N PHE A 385 -17.19 -15.90 3.09
CA PHE A 385 -17.51 -15.71 1.67
C PHE A 385 -17.85 -17.03 0.96
N GLY A 386 -17.30 -18.15 1.40
CA GLY A 386 -17.53 -19.49 0.86
C GLY A 386 -16.29 -20.16 0.26
N GLY A 387 -15.10 -19.68 0.66
CA GLY A 387 -13.81 -20.32 0.37
C GLY A 387 -13.16 -19.92 -0.95
N ALA A 388 -11.98 -20.47 -1.19
CA ALA A 388 -11.10 -20.13 -2.31
C ALA A 388 -11.71 -20.37 -3.68
N ALA A 389 -12.42 -21.49 -3.84
CA ALA A 389 -13.07 -21.83 -5.11
C ALA A 389 -14.15 -20.80 -5.48
N LYS A 390 -14.99 -20.40 -4.52
CA LYS A 390 -16.03 -19.39 -4.75
C LYS A 390 -15.43 -18.01 -5.03
N PHE A 391 -14.29 -17.68 -4.41
CA PHE A 391 -13.57 -16.44 -4.72
C PHE A 391 -13.04 -16.45 -6.17
N ALA A 392 -12.47 -17.57 -6.62
CA ALA A 392 -12.01 -17.72 -8.00
C ALA A 392 -13.18 -17.66 -9.00
N ASP A 393 -14.33 -18.27 -8.68
CA ASP A 393 -15.55 -18.17 -9.48
C ASP A 393 -16.06 -16.73 -9.58
N ALA A 394 -16.01 -15.95 -8.48
CA ALA A 394 -16.42 -14.55 -8.47
C ALA A 394 -15.54 -13.69 -9.38
N ILE A 395 -14.22 -13.93 -9.39
CA ILE A 395 -13.30 -13.22 -10.31
C ILE A 395 -13.61 -13.59 -11.76
N ASP A 396 -13.81 -14.86 -12.06
CA ASP A 396 -14.10 -15.35 -13.42
C ASP A 396 -15.42 -14.77 -13.95
N GLN A 397 -16.50 -14.82 -13.15
CA GLN A 397 -17.80 -14.18 -13.48
C GLN A 397 -17.68 -12.66 -13.64
N SER A 398 -16.85 -12.01 -12.83
CA SER A 398 -16.63 -10.56 -12.96
C SER A 398 -15.85 -10.20 -14.22
N LEU A 399 -14.98 -11.09 -14.72
CA LEU A 399 -14.35 -10.95 -16.04
C LEU A 399 -15.36 -11.11 -17.18
N ASP A 400 -16.35 -12.01 -17.04
CA ASP A 400 -17.45 -12.11 -18.01
C ASP A 400 -18.26 -10.81 -18.04
N SER A 401 -18.67 -10.29 -16.87
CA SER A 401 -19.38 -9.00 -16.78
C SER A 401 -18.56 -7.82 -17.31
N LEU A 402 -17.25 -7.82 -17.11
CA LEU A 402 -16.36 -6.81 -17.67
C LEU A 402 -16.29 -6.91 -19.20
N SER A 403 -16.29 -8.12 -19.76
CA SER A 403 -16.24 -8.36 -21.21
C SER A 403 -17.48 -7.82 -21.95
N GLU A 404 -18.63 -7.76 -21.28
CA GLU A 404 -19.86 -7.22 -21.85
C GLU A 404 -19.79 -5.71 -22.11
N VAL A 405 -18.86 -4.98 -21.47
CA VAL A 405 -18.75 -3.52 -21.54
C VAL A 405 -17.34 -3.02 -21.91
N ILE A 406 -16.39 -3.93 -22.19
CA ILE A 406 -14.97 -3.58 -22.33
C ILE A 406 -14.67 -2.71 -23.55
N ASP A 407 -15.48 -2.76 -24.58
CA ASP A 407 -15.38 -1.97 -25.82
C ASP A 407 -16.16 -0.64 -25.75
N ASP A 408 -16.91 -0.39 -24.67
CA ASP A 408 -17.66 0.86 -24.45
C ASP A 408 -17.08 1.67 -23.28
N SER A 409 -16.21 2.62 -23.59
CA SER A 409 -15.62 3.52 -22.59
C SER A 409 -16.66 4.36 -21.83
N THR A 410 -17.87 4.54 -22.39
CA THR A 410 -18.97 5.27 -21.74
C THR A 410 -19.58 4.44 -20.62
N GLU A 411 -19.84 3.16 -20.85
CA GLU A 411 -20.34 2.25 -19.81
C GLU A 411 -19.29 2.04 -18.70
N ILE A 412 -18.02 1.90 -19.06
CA ILE A 412 -16.92 1.85 -18.05
C ILE A 412 -16.85 3.14 -17.24
N ARG A 413 -17.02 4.31 -17.87
CA ARG A 413 -17.08 5.60 -17.16
C ARG A 413 -18.26 5.67 -16.19
N LYS A 414 -19.43 5.18 -16.58
CA LYS A 414 -20.59 5.10 -15.68
C LYS A 414 -20.32 4.17 -14.51
N LEU A 415 -19.75 2.99 -14.77
CA LEU A 415 -19.40 2.02 -13.75
C LEU A 415 -18.42 2.61 -12.70
N LEU A 416 -17.42 3.37 -13.15
CA LEU A 416 -16.36 3.88 -12.29
C LEU A 416 -16.67 5.22 -11.61
N LEU A 417 -17.38 6.13 -12.31
CA LEU A 417 -17.52 7.53 -11.89
C LEU A 417 -18.97 8.00 -11.80
N ASN A 418 -19.96 7.15 -12.16
CA ASN A 418 -21.38 7.51 -12.23
C ASN A 418 -21.64 8.82 -13.01
N ALA A 419 -20.72 9.16 -13.93
CA ALA A 419 -20.79 10.40 -14.68
C ALA A 419 -21.78 10.22 -15.84
N LYS A 420 -22.86 10.98 -15.83
CA LYS A 420 -23.63 11.22 -17.05
C LYS A 420 -22.67 11.85 -18.06
N VAL A 421 -22.57 11.27 -19.25
CA VAL A 421 -21.90 11.90 -20.39
C VAL A 421 -22.64 13.21 -20.64
N SER A 422 -22.01 14.36 -20.34
CA SER A 422 -22.46 15.63 -20.87
C SER A 422 -22.33 15.51 -22.38
N SER A 423 -23.47 15.51 -23.08
CA SER A 423 -23.51 15.64 -24.54
C SER A 423 -22.67 16.87 -24.95
N PRO A 424 -21.84 16.78 -26.00
CA PRO A 424 -21.06 17.93 -26.47
C PRO A 424 -21.87 19.08 -27.07
N ASP A 425 -23.17 19.03 -27.00
CA ASP A 425 -24.07 20.03 -27.60
C ASP A 425 -24.79 20.87 -26.54
N SER A 426 -24.05 21.66 -25.76
CA SER A 426 -24.61 22.77 -24.98
C SER A 426 -23.51 23.81 -24.67
N GLU A 427 -23.05 24.48 -25.71
CA GLU A 427 -22.54 25.85 -25.68
C GLU A 427 -23.21 26.67 -26.79
#